data_072dd5b8af509a62385d4ec7a04e20ab
#
_entry.id   072dd5b8af509a62385d4ec7a04e20ab
#
_cell.length_a   1.000
_cell.length_b   1.000
_cell.length_c   1.000
_cell.angle_alpha   90.00
_cell.angle_beta   90.00
_cell.angle_gamma   90.00
#
_symmetry.space_group_name_H-M   'P 1'
#
loop_
_entity.id
_entity.type
_entity.pdbx_description
1 polymer ?
#
loop_
_entity_poly.entity_id
_entity_poly.type
_entity_poly.pdbx_seq_one_letter_code
_entity_poly.pdbx_strand_id
1 'polypeptide(L)'
;MGRGTHRGFITYEELSKSLGKRNLSDENLTQAFMHILDEGVALVEKKSDYKVLRKKESSSKEEGKTIEKSDDPIRMYLREMGGVELLSREGEIAIAKRIEAGKDVMLIALSQSPLTAQQFFEWNDQLQKDEILVREIIDIDTNYMEDESTGPSAKQKNAGEIDKEDGSSDDDDDFNPTLAAMETEIKPKVLKTVQTLTKEYNKLIKYQKEKLECVLNSQTFSPAKEKGYEKIVNDILENIKSLQLSPSVLEELVQKHYTENKKIISLEGNLLRLAMDHNISRNEFIKFYIGNEINPNLKKFLDTNSIWKQFFAKNKDEFKNIRERLIEISHKLGMSVTDFKKLVSRVQKGEKESRIAKKEMVEANLRLVISIAKKYTNRGLQFLDLIQEGNIGLMKAVDK
;
A
#
# COMPACT_ATOMS: atom_id res chain seq x y z
N MET A 1 -9.24 -12.47 -18.86
CA MET A 1 -10.11 -12.02 -17.77
C MET A 1 -11.28 -12.97 -17.51
N GLY A 2 -12.28 -13.14 -18.36
CA GLY A 2 -13.46 -13.96 -18.08
C GLY A 2 -13.25 -15.42 -17.63
N ARG A 3 -12.09 -16.02 -17.88
CA ARG A 3 -11.74 -17.36 -17.35
C ARG A 3 -11.25 -17.31 -15.90
N GLY A 4 -10.63 -16.19 -15.47
CA GLY A 4 -10.13 -16.01 -14.11
C GLY A 4 -11.26 -15.71 -13.12
N THR A 5 -12.21 -14.88 -13.50
CA THR A 5 -13.38 -14.53 -12.67
C THR A 5 -14.26 -15.76 -12.39
N HIS A 6 -14.46 -16.64 -13.40
CA HIS A 6 -15.19 -17.89 -13.19
C HIS A 6 -14.47 -18.93 -12.31
N ARG A 7 -13.13 -18.93 -12.32
CA ARG A 7 -12.33 -19.90 -11.55
C ARG A 7 -11.95 -19.39 -10.16
N GLY A 8 -12.00 -18.08 -9.94
CA GLY A 8 -11.57 -17.40 -8.71
C GLY A 8 -10.05 -17.25 -8.60
N PHE A 9 -9.25 -17.72 -9.57
CA PHE A 9 -7.80 -17.57 -9.60
C PHE A 9 -7.25 -17.51 -11.03
N ILE A 10 -6.08 -16.88 -11.16
CA ILE A 10 -5.26 -16.84 -12.39
C ILE A 10 -3.84 -17.24 -12.02
N THR A 11 -3.17 -18.03 -12.89
CA THR A 11 -1.75 -18.36 -12.71
C THR A 11 -0.85 -17.32 -13.41
N TYR A 12 0.37 -17.12 -12.88
CA TYR A 12 1.37 -16.24 -13.50
C TYR A 12 1.66 -16.58 -14.96
N GLU A 13 1.68 -17.88 -15.30
CA GLU A 13 1.88 -18.32 -16.68
C GLU A 13 0.70 -17.96 -17.60
N GLU A 14 -0.53 -18.05 -17.10
CA GLU A 14 -1.72 -17.66 -17.85
C GLU A 14 -1.76 -16.14 -18.05
N LEU A 15 -1.33 -15.38 -17.07
CA LEU A 15 -1.22 -13.93 -17.16
C LEU A 15 -0.14 -13.51 -18.18
N SER A 16 1.06 -14.05 -18.08
CA SER A 16 2.16 -13.74 -19.01
C SER A 16 1.86 -14.16 -20.46
N LYS A 17 1.15 -15.27 -20.65
CA LYS A 17 0.67 -15.70 -21.98
C LYS A 17 -0.41 -14.78 -22.54
N SER A 18 -1.29 -14.25 -21.69
CA SER A 18 -2.38 -13.35 -22.11
C SER A 18 -1.90 -11.96 -22.47
N LEU A 19 -0.84 -11.47 -21.83
CA LEU A 19 -0.19 -10.18 -22.15
C LEU A 19 0.66 -10.25 -23.41
N GLY A 20 1.14 -11.44 -23.79
CA GLY A 20 1.98 -11.67 -24.96
C GLY A 20 3.40 -11.14 -24.80
N LYS A 21 4.36 -11.76 -25.52
CA LYS A 21 5.80 -11.46 -25.38
C LYS A 21 6.21 -10.00 -25.69
N ARG A 22 5.38 -9.23 -26.39
CA ARG A 22 5.65 -7.82 -26.75
C ARG A 22 5.20 -6.81 -25.73
N ASN A 23 4.32 -7.20 -24.78
CA ASN A 23 3.72 -6.31 -23.78
C ASN A 23 4.10 -6.64 -22.33
N LEU A 24 5.20 -7.36 -22.14
CA LEU A 24 5.77 -7.68 -20.83
C LEU A 24 6.63 -6.52 -20.27
N SER A 25 6.21 -5.27 -20.45
CA SER A 25 6.80 -4.16 -19.73
C SER A 25 6.27 -4.16 -18.28
N ASP A 26 7.09 -3.71 -17.34
CA ASP A 26 6.73 -3.66 -15.91
C ASP A 26 5.46 -2.83 -15.65
N GLU A 27 5.23 -1.77 -16.46
CA GLU A 27 4.02 -0.94 -16.41
C GLU A 27 2.75 -1.73 -16.76
N ASN A 28 2.79 -2.52 -17.82
CA ASN A 28 1.65 -3.34 -18.26
C ASN A 28 1.36 -4.49 -17.28
N LEU A 29 2.41 -5.03 -16.65
CA LEU A 29 2.28 -6.01 -15.56
C LEU A 29 1.60 -5.40 -14.35
N THR A 30 2.00 -4.21 -13.95
CA THR A 30 1.42 -3.48 -12.81
C THR A 30 -0.06 -3.13 -13.06
N GLN A 31 -0.39 -2.67 -14.27
CA GLN A 31 -1.79 -2.40 -14.65
C GLN A 31 -2.64 -3.68 -14.67
N ALA A 32 -2.10 -4.77 -15.22
CA ALA A 32 -2.79 -6.08 -15.21
C ALA A 32 -2.99 -6.59 -13.76
N PHE A 33 -2.03 -6.37 -12.89
CA PHE A 33 -2.11 -6.69 -11.46
C PHE A 33 -3.22 -5.89 -10.76
N MET A 34 -3.27 -4.58 -11.00
CA MET A 34 -4.31 -3.73 -10.45
C MET A 34 -5.71 -4.20 -10.87
N HIS A 35 -5.86 -4.54 -12.13
CA HIS A 35 -7.15 -5.02 -12.65
C HIS A 35 -7.56 -6.37 -12.06
N ILE A 36 -6.61 -7.29 -11.84
CA ILE A 36 -6.86 -8.59 -11.22
C ILE A 36 -7.26 -8.43 -9.75
N LEU A 37 -6.61 -7.51 -9.03
CA LEU A 37 -6.94 -7.18 -7.64
C LEU A 37 -8.32 -6.53 -7.52
N ASP A 38 -8.68 -5.64 -8.44
CA ASP A 38 -9.99 -4.98 -8.48
C ASP A 38 -11.14 -5.97 -8.71
N GLU A 39 -10.91 -7.00 -9.53
CA GLU A 39 -11.87 -8.09 -9.79
C GLU A 39 -11.92 -9.14 -8.66
N GLY A 40 -11.06 -9.06 -7.65
CA GLY A 40 -11.04 -9.99 -6.52
C GLY A 40 -10.58 -11.40 -6.88
N VAL A 41 -9.79 -11.55 -7.93
CA VAL A 41 -9.27 -12.83 -8.41
C VAL A 41 -7.91 -13.11 -7.78
N ALA A 42 -7.72 -14.31 -7.20
CA ALA A 42 -6.46 -14.70 -6.59
C ALA A 42 -5.40 -15.02 -7.66
N LEU A 43 -4.20 -14.47 -7.50
CA LEU A 43 -3.06 -14.81 -8.34
C LEU A 43 -2.22 -15.88 -7.66
N VAL A 44 -1.98 -17.00 -8.35
CA VAL A 44 -1.25 -18.16 -7.81
C VAL A 44 -0.22 -18.66 -8.82
N GLU A 45 0.86 -19.25 -8.32
CA GLU A 45 1.92 -19.78 -9.16
C GLU A 45 1.47 -21.07 -9.89
N LYS A 46 0.85 -22.00 -9.18
CA LYS A 46 0.35 -23.28 -9.70
C LYS A 46 -1.10 -23.49 -9.28
N LYS A 47 -1.83 -24.26 -10.09
CA LYS A 47 -3.22 -24.67 -9.77
C LYS A 47 -3.35 -25.46 -8.47
N SER A 48 -2.28 -26.14 -8.02
CA SER A 48 -2.19 -26.83 -6.74
C SER A 48 -2.35 -25.88 -5.56
N ASP A 49 -1.76 -24.69 -5.65
CA ASP A 49 -1.64 -23.76 -4.55
C ASP A 49 -2.99 -23.11 -4.21
N TYR A 50 -3.83 -22.88 -5.23
CA TYR A 50 -5.20 -22.44 -5.01
C TYR A 50 -6.05 -23.49 -4.27
N LYS A 51 -5.85 -24.79 -4.57
CA LYS A 51 -6.54 -25.86 -3.84
C LYS A 51 -6.11 -25.92 -2.38
N VAL A 52 -4.84 -25.66 -2.10
CA VAL A 52 -4.28 -25.60 -0.73
C VAL A 52 -4.82 -24.38 0.02
N LEU A 53 -4.86 -23.21 -0.62
CA LEU A 53 -5.43 -22.00 -0.04
C LEU A 53 -6.92 -22.18 0.29
N ARG A 54 -7.70 -22.72 -0.63
CA ARG A 54 -9.13 -22.98 -0.42
C ARG A 54 -9.38 -24.10 0.62
N LYS A 55 -8.47 -25.07 0.72
CA LYS A 55 -8.52 -26.11 1.74
C LYS A 55 -8.15 -25.58 3.13
N LYS A 56 -7.24 -24.59 3.23
CA LYS A 56 -6.94 -23.88 4.47
C LYS A 56 -8.12 -23.02 4.94
N GLU A 57 -8.85 -22.37 4.03
CA GLU A 57 -10.06 -21.61 4.40
C GLU A 57 -11.23 -22.50 4.85
N SER A 58 -11.34 -23.72 4.28
CA SER A 58 -12.39 -24.68 4.67
C SER A 58 -12.00 -25.53 5.90
N SER A 59 -10.72 -25.76 6.16
CA SER A 59 -10.25 -26.56 7.30
C SER A 59 -10.23 -25.77 8.63
N SER A 60 -10.39 -24.47 8.63
CA SER A 60 -10.57 -23.68 9.85
C SER A 60 -11.93 -23.91 10.53
N LYS A 61 -12.83 -24.71 9.95
CA LYS A 61 -14.17 -25.00 10.49
C LYS A 61 -14.36 -26.41 11.06
N GLU A 62 -13.44 -27.32 10.84
CA GLU A 62 -13.57 -28.70 11.34
C GLU A 62 -12.22 -29.26 11.77
N GLU A 63 -11.84 -29.10 13.04
CA GLU A 63 -11.02 -30.08 13.77
C GLU A 63 -11.10 -29.83 15.26
N GLY A 64 -12.24 -30.21 15.85
CA GLY A 64 -12.35 -30.58 17.24
C GLY A 64 -11.84 -32.02 17.45
N LYS A 65 -10.54 -32.28 17.33
CA LYS A 65 -9.91 -33.49 17.88
C LYS A 65 -9.04 -33.10 19.05
N THR A 66 -9.44 -33.58 20.22
CA THR A 66 -8.72 -33.56 21.49
C THR A 66 -7.35 -34.21 21.33
N ILE A 67 -6.34 -33.42 20.95
CA ILE A 67 -4.94 -33.80 21.10
C ILE A 67 -4.54 -33.25 22.47
N GLU A 68 -3.99 -34.10 23.32
CA GLU A 68 -3.43 -33.70 24.62
C GLU A 68 -2.64 -32.42 24.48
N LYS A 69 -3.18 -31.35 25.06
CA LYS A 69 -2.53 -30.05 25.13
C LYS A 69 -1.36 -30.20 26.09
N SER A 70 -0.16 -30.40 25.55
CA SER A 70 1.03 -30.21 26.38
C SER A 70 1.14 -28.74 26.69
N ASP A 71 1.13 -28.36 27.97
CA ASP A 71 1.21 -26.97 28.46
C ASP A 71 2.60 -26.33 28.23
N ASP A 72 3.51 -26.98 27.52
CA ASP A 72 4.84 -26.48 27.21
C ASP A 72 4.78 -25.53 26.01
N PRO A 73 4.99 -24.21 26.20
CA PRO A 73 4.95 -23.22 25.14
C PRO A 73 5.97 -23.49 24.02
N ILE A 74 7.12 -24.08 24.37
CA ILE A 74 8.16 -24.43 23.38
C ILE A 74 7.64 -25.51 22.43
N ARG A 75 6.98 -26.53 22.98
CA ARG A 75 6.45 -27.64 22.21
C ARG A 75 5.31 -27.20 21.30
N MET A 76 4.47 -26.27 21.76
CA MET A 76 3.39 -25.67 20.98
C MET A 76 3.96 -24.88 19.82
N TYR A 77 4.92 -24.01 20.06
CA TYR A 77 5.60 -23.23 19.03
C TYR A 77 6.27 -24.10 17.96
N LEU A 78 7.03 -25.12 18.38
CA LEU A 78 7.69 -26.05 17.45
C LEU A 78 6.70 -26.86 16.61
N ARG A 79 5.54 -27.20 17.15
CA ARG A 79 4.47 -27.90 16.42
C ARG A 79 3.82 -27.02 15.37
N GLU A 80 3.49 -25.78 15.69
CA GLU A 80 2.92 -24.81 14.73
C GLU A 80 3.91 -24.53 13.60
N MET A 81 5.17 -24.31 13.93
CA MET A 81 6.22 -24.09 12.95
C MET A 81 6.49 -25.32 12.08
N GLY A 82 6.32 -26.55 12.65
CA GLY A 82 6.51 -27.80 11.91
C GLY A 82 5.53 -27.98 10.75
N GLY A 83 4.37 -27.31 10.80
CA GLY A 83 3.35 -27.34 9.75
C GLY A 83 3.61 -26.40 8.55
N VAL A 84 4.58 -25.49 8.66
CA VAL A 84 4.91 -24.56 7.58
C VAL A 84 5.92 -25.20 6.62
N GLU A 85 5.61 -25.19 5.32
CA GLU A 85 6.51 -25.71 4.29
C GLU A 85 7.73 -24.80 4.14
N LEU A 86 8.90 -25.40 3.82
CA LEU A 86 10.11 -24.64 3.52
C LEU A 86 9.96 -23.93 2.17
N LEU A 87 10.30 -22.67 2.13
CA LEU A 87 10.38 -21.91 0.89
C LEU A 87 11.61 -22.30 0.06
N SER A 88 11.40 -22.44 -1.25
CA SER A 88 12.50 -22.47 -2.21
C SER A 88 12.98 -21.04 -2.48
N ARG A 89 14.21 -20.88 -2.99
CA ARG A 89 14.73 -19.58 -3.41
C ARG A 89 13.82 -18.85 -4.40
N GLU A 90 13.17 -19.60 -5.29
CA GLU A 90 12.18 -19.04 -6.24
C GLU A 90 10.92 -18.56 -5.51
N GLY A 91 10.49 -19.28 -4.46
CA GLY A 91 9.38 -18.89 -3.60
C GLY A 91 9.67 -17.61 -2.82
N GLU A 92 10.88 -17.44 -2.29
CA GLU A 92 11.31 -16.22 -1.62
C GLU A 92 11.26 -15.00 -2.55
N ILE A 93 11.79 -15.15 -3.77
CA ILE A 93 11.74 -14.10 -4.79
C ILE A 93 10.29 -13.76 -5.18
N ALA A 94 9.42 -14.76 -5.29
CA ALA A 94 8.01 -14.54 -5.61
C ALA A 94 7.29 -13.76 -4.50
N ILE A 95 7.56 -14.08 -3.23
CA ILE A 95 6.98 -13.36 -2.08
C ILE A 95 7.53 -11.93 -2.02
N ALA A 96 8.84 -11.74 -2.21
CA ALA A 96 9.45 -10.40 -2.24
C ALA A 96 8.81 -9.51 -3.32
N LYS A 97 8.61 -10.04 -4.53
CA LYS A 97 7.89 -9.32 -5.60
C LYS A 97 6.44 -9.01 -5.26
N ARG A 98 5.76 -9.85 -4.46
CA ARG A 98 4.40 -9.56 -3.98
C ARG A 98 4.41 -8.44 -2.94
N ILE A 99 5.40 -8.39 -2.07
CA ILE A 99 5.57 -7.28 -1.11
C ILE A 99 5.78 -5.97 -1.87
N GLU A 100 6.67 -5.96 -2.84
CA GLU A 100 6.98 -4.82 -3.69
C GLU A 100 5.75 -4.37 -4.49
N ALA A 101 5.05 -5.28 -5.15
CA ALA A 101 3.81 -5.00 -5.87
C ALA A 101 2.73 -4.40 -4.95
N GLY A 102 2.60 -4.89 -3.72
CA GLY A 102 1.70 -4.33 -2.72
C GLY A 102 2.08 -2.89 -2.33
N LYS A 103 3.38 -2.61 -2.12
CA LYS A 103 3.90 -1.27 -1.88
C LYS A 103 3.64 -0.35 -3.09
N ASP A 104 3.85 -0.83 -4.30
CA ASP A 104 3.62 -0.08 -5.54
C ASP A 104 2.15 0.32 -5.70
N VAL A 105 1.21 -0.60 -5.45
CA VAL A 105 -0.23 -0.30 -5.48
C VAL A 105 -0.58 0.80 -4.47
N MET A 106 0.00 0.77 -3.27
CA MET A 106 -0.20 1.83 -2.28
C MET A 106 0.38 3.18 -2.78
N LEU A 107 1.59 3.19 -3.31
CA LEU A 107 2.24 4.41 -3.81
C LEU A 107 1.46 5.03 -4.98
N ILE A 108 0.97 4.21 -5.93
CA ILE A 108 0.12 4.67 -7.04
C ILE A 108 -1.17 5.30 -6.52
N ALA A 109 -1.79 4.72 -5.49
CA ALA A 109 -2.99 5.29 -4.91
C ALA A 109 -2.67 6.60 -4.15
N LEU A 110 -1.62 6.63 -3.35
CA LEU A 110 -1.20 7.80 -2.59
C LEU A 110 -0.76 8.97 -3.49
N SER A 111 -0.07 8.68 -4.61
CA SER A 111 0.36 9.71 -5.56
C SER A 111 -0.81 10.51 -6.17
N GLN A 112 -1.99 9.90 -6.26
CA GLN A 112 -3.21 10.55 -6.76
C GLN A 112 -3.93 11.40 -5.71
N SER A 113 -3.50 11.36 -4.45
CA SER A 113 -4.22 11.98 -3.35
C SER A 113 -3.81 13.45 -3.11
N PRO A 114 -4.78 14.37 -3.03
CA PRO A 114 -4.49 15.75 -2.60
C PRO A 114 -3.97 15.87 -1.18
N LEU A 115 -4.29 14.92 -0.28
CA LEU A 115 -3.74 14.89 1.08
C LEU A 115 -2.23 14.65 1.06
N THR A 116 -1.79 13.76 0.19
CA THR A 116 -0.35 13.52 -0.05
C THR A 116 0.30 14.77 -0.61
N ALA A 117 -0.35 15.47 -1.55
CA ALA A 117 0.16 16.74 -2.08
C ALA A 117 0.36 17.80 -0.99
N GLN A 118 -0.61 17.95 -0.07
CA GLN A 118 -0.50 18.87 1.06
C GLN A 118 0.73 18.54 1.93
N GLN A 119 0.97 17.27 2.19
CA GLN A 119 2.13 16.83 2.97
C GLN A 119 3.45 17.14 2.25
N PHE A 120 3.53 16.97 0.92
CA PHE A 120 4.72 17.36 0.17
C PHE A 120 4.94 18.87 0.15
N PHE A 121 3.88 19.69 0.18
CA PHE A 121 4.01 21.12 0.33
C PHE A 121 4.58 21.49 1.71
N GLU A 122 4.06 20.87 2.78
CA GLU A 122 4.57 21.07 4.13
C GLU A 122 6.05 20.67 4.25
N TRP A 123 6.42 19.49 3.70
CA TRP A 123 7.83 19.06 3.69
C TRP A 123 8.74 19.98 2.89
N ASN A 124 8.27 20.49 1.74
CA ASN A 124 9.06 21.46 0.96
C ASN A 124 9.36 22.71 1.78
N ASP A 125 8.37 23.26 2.48
CA ASP A 125 8.54 24.44 3.30
C ASP A 125 9.43 24.18 4.51
N GLN A 126 9.26 23.06 5.18
CA GLN A 126 10.03 22.65 6.35
C GLN A 126 11.49 22.31 6.00
N LEU A 127 11.73 21.63 4.86
CA LEU A 127 13.09 21.36 4.37
C LEU A 127 13.84 22.64 3.95
N GLN A 128 13.12 23.63 3.39
CA GLN A 128 13.72 24.91 3.03
C GLN A 128 14.11 25.75 4.26
N LYS A 129 13.37 25.58 5.37
CA LYS A 129 13.64 26.25 6.64
C LYS A 129 14.59 25.47 7.56
N ASP A 130 15.04 24.29 7.13
CA ASP A 130 15.84 23.36 7.94
C ASP A 130 15.16 22.92 9.25
N GLU A 131 13.82 22.89 9.27
CA GLU A 131 13.02 22.47 10.44
C GLU A 131 12.95 20.94 10.56
N ILE A 132 13.07 20.20 9.42
CA ILE A 132 13.04 18.74 9.37
C ILE A 132 14.29 18.22 8.67
N LEU A 133 14.80 17.09 9.17
CA LEU A 133 15.95 16.41 8.59
C LEU A 133 15.49 15.49 7.42
N VAL A 134 16.33 15.38 6.41
CA VAL A 134 16.03 14.56 5.22
C VAL A 134 15.77 13.10 5.58
N ARG A 135 16.50 12.56 6.58
CA ARG A 135 16.35 11.19 7.09
C ARG A 135 14.98 10.87 7.71
N GLU A 136 14.21 11.90 8.08
CA GLU A 136 12.86 11.70 8.61
C GLU A 136 11.86 11.40 7.50
N ILE A 137 12.16 11.81 6.25
CA ILE A 137 11.27 11.67 5.10
C ILE A 137 11.66 10.48 4.24
N ILE A 138 12.96 10.29 3.98
CA ILE A 138 13.49 9.28 3.05
C ILE A 138 14.36 8.25 3.77
N ASP A 139 14.49 7.09 3.14
CA ASP A 139 15.48 6.07 3.53
C ASP A 139 16.83 6.43 2.91
N ILE A 140 17.76 6.94 3.75
CA ILE A 140 19.08 7.40 3.31
C ILE A 140 19.93 6.23 2.83
N ASP A 141 19.89 5.08 3.55
CA ASP A 141 20.74 3.93 3.26
C ASP A 141 20.48 3.43 1.83
N THR A 142 19.20 3.31 1.47
CA THR A 142 18.80 2.82 0.14
C THR A 142 19.11 3.83 -0.96
N ASN A 143 18.84 5.12 -0.73
CA ASN A 143 19.16 6.19 -1.69
C ASN A 143 20.66 6.34 -1.94
N TYR A 144 21.49 6.17 -0.90
CA TYR A 144 22.94 6.26 -1.04
C TYR A 144 23.52 5.09 -1.84
N MET A 145 23.03 3.87 -1.58
CA MET A 145 23.45 2.68 -2.33
C MET A 145 23.10 2.74 -3.82
N GLU A 146 21.94 3.29 -4.18
CA GLU A 146 21.55 3.49 -5.59
C GLU A 146 22.45 4.52 -6.29
N ASP A 147 22.80 5.61 -5.62
CA ASP A 147 23.72 6.62 -6.19
C ASP A 147 25.13 6.07 -6.40
N GLU A 148 25.67 5.26 -5.48
CA GLU A 148 26.96 4.60 -5.67
C GLU A 148 26.94 3.59 -6.84
N SER A 149 25.82 2.91 -7.08
CA SER A 149 25.68 1.94 -8.17
C SER A 149 25.57 2.59 -9.56
N THR A 150 25.07 3.82 -9.63
CA THR A 150 24.81 4.55 -10.89
C THR A 150 25.78 5.72 -11.14
N GLY A 151 26.54 6.15 -10.13
CA GLY A 151 27.45 7.29 -10.21
C GLY A 151 28.79 7.00 -10.90
N PRO A 152 29.53 8.05 -11.34
CA PRO A 152 30.83 7.91 -11.97
C PRO A 152 31.90 7.26 -11.08
N SER A 153 31.70 7.21 -9.75
CA SER A 153 32.58 6.51 -8.80
C SER A 153 32.57 4.99 -8.96
N ALA A 154 31.48 4.39 -9.48
CA ALA A 154 31.40 2.94 -9.73
C ALA A 154 32.41 2.47 -10.80
N LYS A 155 32.85 3.35 -11.69
CA LYS A 155 33.82 3.02 -12.73
C LYS A 155 35.27 3.03 -12.24
N GLN A 156 35.58 3.65 -11.10
CA GLN A 156 36.93 3.67 -10.53
C GLN A 156 37.23 2.49 -9.60
N LYS A 157 36.17 1.90 -8.94
CA LYS A 157 36.37 0.73 -8.05
C LYS A 157 36.61 -0.60 -8.81
N ASN A 158 36.16 -0.72 -10.08
CA ASN A 158 36.38 -1.95 -10.90
C ASN A 158 37.70 -1.99 -11.70
N ALA A 159 38.56 -0.99 -11.57
CA ALA A 159 39.85 -0.93 -12.28
C ALA A 159 41.05 -1.23 -11.38
N GLY A 160 40.86 -1.64 -10.14
CA GLY A 160 41.92 -1.78 -9.13
C GLY A 160 42.11 -3.17 -8.52
N GLU A 161 41.69 -4.26 -9.17
CA GLU A 161 42.09 -5.60 -8.77
C GLU A 161 43.35 -6.05 -9.56
N ILE A 162 44.50 -5.67 -9.10
CA ILE A 162 45.76 -6.40 -9.32
C ILE A 162 46.69 -6.12 -8.13
N ASP A 163 47.03 -7.19 -7.42
CA ASP A 163 48.14 -7.40 -6.50
C ASP A 163 48.31 -6.50 -5.27
N LYS A 164 48.15 -7.09 -4.06
CA LYS A 164 49.34 -7.32 -3.22
C LYS A 164 49.05 -8.00 -1.89
N GLU A 165 49.92 -8.89 -1.60
CA GLU A 165 50.27 -9.58 -0.40
C GLU A 165 50.35 -8.71 0.87
N ASP A 166 49.97 -9.36 1.98
CA ASP A 166 50.53 -9.30 3.31
C ASP A 166 50.75 -7.93 3.99
N GLY A 167 50.00 -7.73 5.07
CA GLY A 167 50.26 -6.67 6.04
C GLY A 167 49.04 -6.36 6.93
N SER A 168 49.02 -7.03 8.08
CA SER A 168 48.12 -6.71 9.20
C SER A 168 48.16 -5.22 9.57
N SER A 169 47.06 -4.53 9.48
CA SER A 169 46.78 -3.36 10.32
C SER A 169 45.27 -3.09 10.37
N ASP A 170 44.79 -2.90 11.59
CA ASP A 170 43.45 -2.55 12.01
C ASP A 170 43.02 -1.15 11.48
N ASP A 171 42.69 -1.02 10.18
CA ASP A 171 42.21 0.23 9.58
C ASP A 171 40.97 0.03 8.69
N ASP A 172 40.10 -0.95 9.03
CA ASP A 172 38.83 -1.19 8.33
C ASP A 172 37.68 -0.25 8.77
N ASP A 173 37.93 0.73 9.64
CA ASP A 173 36.91 1.66 10.16
C ASP A 173 36.76 2.97 9.39
N ASP A 174 37.59 3.25 8.37
CA ASP A 174 37.67 4.57 7.75
C ASP A 174 36.78 4.78 6.51
N PHE A 175 35.94 3.82 6.10
CA PHE A 175 35.15 3.92 4.86
C PHE A 175 33.63 3.95 5.02
N ASN A 176 33.11 4.03 6.24
CA ASN A 176 31.68 4.29 6.44
C ASN A 176 31.46 5.80 6.61
N PRO A 177 30.96 6.52 5.57
CA PRO A 177 30.61 7.92 5.72
C PRO A 177 29.60 8.07 6.85
N THR A 178 29.81 9.03 7.73
CA THR A 178 28.85 9.30 8.82
C THR A 178 27.49 9.63 8.23
N LEU A 179 26.42 9.20 8.86
CA LEU A 179 25.03 9.45 8.44
C LEU A 179 24.76 10.92 8.10
N ALA A 180 25.45 11.86 8.81
CA ALA A 180 25.38 13.28 8.56
C ALA A 180 26.05 13.69 7.24
N ALA A 181 27.15 13.02 6.84
CA ALA A 181 27.81 13.28 5.57
C ALA A 181 26.95 12.79 4.39
N MET A 182 26.36 11.62 4.49
CA MET A 182 25.41 11.08 3.49
C MET A 182 24.19 12.03 3.35
N GLU A 183 23.64 12.53 4.45
CA GLU A 183 22.52 13.45 4.44
C GLU A 183 22.86 14.75 3.72
N THR A 184 24.04 15.33 3.97
CA THR A 184 24.47 16.58 3.31
C THR A 184 24.67 16.42 1.81
N GLU A 185 25.09 15.23 1.35
CA GLU A 185 25.27 14.92 -0.06
C GLU A 185 23.92 14.74 -0.79
N ILE A 186 22.97 14.03 -0.16
CA ILE A 186 21.67 13.71 -0.77
C ILE A 186 20.71 14.92 -0.69
N LYS A 187 20.82 15.79 0.32
CA LYS A 187 19.92 16.92 0.55
C LYS A 187 19.62 17.77 -0.69
N PRO A 188 20.61 18.21 -1.52
CA PRO A 188 20.32 19.06 -2.67
C PRO A 188 19.53 18.32 -3.75
N LYS A 189 19.69 16.99 -3.87
CA LYS A 189 18.96 16.14 -4.81
C LYS A 189 17.50 16.00 -4.37
N VAL A 190 17.30 15.69 -3.11
CA VAL A 190 15.95 15.56 -2.51
C VAL A 190 15.19 16.88 -2.60
N LEU A 191 15.80 18.00 -2.28
CA LEU A 191 15.17 19.33 -2.41
C LEU A 191 14.70 19.61 -3.83
N LYS A 192 15.51 19.29 -4.86
CA LYS A 192 15.13 19.46 -6.27
C LYS A 192 13.94 18.57 -6.64
N THR A 193 13.95 17.30 -6.21
CA THR A 193 12.87 16.35 -6.49
C THR A 193 11.57 16.77 -5.79
N VAL A 194 11.64 17.19 -4.53
CA VAL A 194 10.47 17.69 -3.78
C VAL A 194 9.91 18.97 -4.41
N GLN A 195 10.75 19.90 -4.86
CA GLN A 195 10.31 21.10 -5.59
C GLN A 195 9.63 20.76 -6.92
N THR A 196 10.14 19.75 -7.65
CA THR A 196 9.51 19.27 -8.88
C THR A 196 8.15 18.67 -8.58
N LEU A 197 8.06 17.79 -7.58
CA LEU A 197 6.81 17.22 -7.09
C LEU A 197 5.80 18.29 -6.70
N THR A 198 6.22 19.32 -5.99
CA THR A 198 5.36 20.45 -5.61
C THR A 198 4.73 21.14 -6.83
N LYS A 199 5.51 21.32 -7.90
CA LYS A 199 4.99 21.90 -9.16
C LYS A 199 4.00 20.99 -9.87
N GLU A 200 4.28 19.69 -9.90
CA GLU A 200 3.41 18.69 -10.53
C GLU A 200 2.10 18.50 -9.74
N TYR A 201 2.17 18.46 -8.43
CA TYR A 201 1.00 18.42 -7.55
C TYR A 201 0.10 19.65 -7.69
N ASN A 202 0.68 20.83 -7.87
CA ASN A 202 -0.11 22.04 -8.15
C ASN A 202 -0.93 21.92 -9.45
N LYS A 203 -0.37 21.25 -10.46
CA LYS A 203 -1.12 20.95 -11.71
C LYS A 203 -2.21 19.91 -11.45
N LEU A 204 -1.87 18.82 -10.73
CA LEU A 204 -2.81 17.75 -10.37
C LEU A 204 -4.03 18.30 -9.63
N ILE A 205 -3.82 19.12 -8.60
CA ILE A 205 -4.90 19.71 -7.80
C ILE A 205 -5.83 20.56 -8.67
N LYS A 206 -5.31 21.30 -9.65
CA LYS A 206 -6.16 22.06 -10.58
C LYS A 206 -7.07 21.14 -11.39
N TYR A 207 -6.55 20.05 -11.95
CA TYR A 207 -7.35 19.06 -12.67
C TYR A 207 -8.40 18.38 -11.79
N GLN A 208 -8.04 18.08 -10.54
CA GLN A 208 -8.96 17.45 -9.58
C GLN A 208 -10.08 18.40 -9.17
N LYS A 209 -9.79 19.69 -8.95
CA LYS A 209 -10.80 20.71 -8.69
C LYS A 209 -11.77 20.87 -9.87
N GLU A 210 -11.26 20.95 -11.09
CA GLU A 210 -12.10 20.99 -12.30
C GLU A 210 -12.97 19.72 -12.41
N LYS A 211 -12.42 18.54 -12.12
CA LYS A 211 -13.16 17.28 -12.11
C LYS A 211 -14.26 17.29 -11.04
N LEU A 212 -13.96 17.79 -9.84
CA LEU A 212 -14.96 17.94 -8.78
C LEU A 212 -16.09 18.89 -9.17
N GLU A 213 -15.77 20.04 -9.78
CA GLU A 213 -16.77 20.98 -10.29
C GLU A 213 -17.63 20.36 -11.38
N CYS A 214 -17.05 19.57 -12.29
CA CYS A 214 -17.81 18.84 -13.31
C CYS A 214 -18.79 17.84 -12.64
N VAL A 215 -18.38 17.13 -11.60
CA VAL A 215 -19.25 16.21 -10.86
C VAL A 215 -20.37 16.97 -10.13
N LEU A 216 -20.06 18.09 -9.49
CA LEU A 216 -21.05 18.95 -8.81
C LEU A 216 -22.08 19.55 -9.80
N ASN A 217 -21.65 19.86 -11.03
CA ASN A 217 -22.50 20.41 -12.08
C ASN A 217 -23.14 19.34 -12.97
N SER A 218 -22.93 18.04 -12.68
CA SER A 218 -23.40 16.91 -13.51
C SER A 218 -22.91 16.97 -14.95
N GLN A 219 -21.70 17.50 -15.18
CA GLN A 219 -21.04 17.56 -16.48
C GLN A 219 -20.02 16.43 -16.62
N THR A 220 -19.79 15.97 -17.85
CA THR A 220 -18.77 14.95 -18.13
C THR A 220 -17.40 15.59 -18.29
N PHE A 221 -16.37 14.97 -17.70
CA PHE A 221 -14.99 15.43 -17.84
C PHE A 221 -14.47 15.12 -19.26
N SER A 222 -13.69 16.05 -19.85
CA SER A 222 -13.19 15.89 -21.22
C SER A 222 -12.13 14.78 -21.31
N PRO A 223 -12.21 13.82 -22.29
CA PRO A 223 -11.23 12.75 -22.45
C PRO A 223 -9.79 13.23 -22.72
N ALA A 224 -9.64 14.41 -23.34
CA ALA A 224 -8.31 14.99 -23.57
C ALA A 224 -7.64 15.43 -22.26
N LYS A 225 -8.42 15.95 -21.30
CA LYS A 225 -7.93 16.32 -19.97
C LYS A 225 -7.61 15.08 -19.13
N GLU A 226 -8.33 13.97 -19.34
CA GLU A 226 -8.09 12.71 -18.64
C GLU A 226 -6.70 12.12 -18.98
N LYS A 227 -6.31 12.12 -20.25
CA LYS A 227 -4.95 11.72 -20.67
C LYS A 227 -3.86 12.62 -20.10
N GLY A 228 -4.13 13.93 -19.97
CA GLY A 228 -3.21 14.87 -19.32
C GLY A 228 -3.04 14.60 -17.82
N TYR A 229 -4.13 14.24 -17.15
CA TYR A 229 -4.14 13.84 -15.75
C TYR A 229 -3.31 12.56 -15.52
N GLU A 230 -3.51 11.54 -16.37
CA GLU A 230 -2.76 10.27 -16.27
C GLU A 230 -1.24 10.48 -16.43
N LYS A 231 -0.80 11.33 -17.35
CA LYS A 231 0.62 11.66 -17.52
C LYS A 231 1.21 12.29 -16.24
N ILE A 232 0.54 13.29 -15.69
CA ILE A 232 0.99 13.96 -14.46
C ILE A 232 1.06 12.97 -13.29
N VAL A 233 0.09 12.07 -13.18
CA VAL A 233 0.10 11.02 -12.15
C VAL A 233 1.31 10.10 -12.30
N ASN A 234 1.67 9.71 -13.52
CA ASN A 234 2.83 8.86 -13.76
C ASN A 234 4.14 9.61 -13.46
N ASP A 235 4.27 10.88 -13.86
CA ASP A 235 5.44 11.71 -13.56
C ASP A 235 5.62 11.86 -12.03
N ILE A 236 4.52 12.10 -11.30
CA ILE A 236 4.53 12.16 -9.83
C ILE A 236 4.96 10.82 -9.23
N LEU A 237 4.45 9.71 -9.76
CA LEU A 237 4.77 8.37 -9.27
C LEU A 237 6.26 8.06 -9.43
N GLU A 238 6.85 8.35 -10.60
CA GLU A 238 8.28 8.17 -10.85
C GLU A 238 9.13 8.99 -9.88
N ASN A 239 8.76 10.25 -9.67
CA ASN A 239 9.46 11.13 -8.72
C ASN A 239 9.33 10.64 -7.26
N ILE A 240 8.16 10.12 -6.84
CA ILE A 240 7.98 9.54 -5.50
C ILE A 240 8.80 8.26 -5.34
N LYS A 241 8.81 7.40 -6.36
CA LYS A 241 9.63 6.18 -6.35
C LYS A 241 11.12 6.50 -6.24
N SER A 242 11.59 7.54 -6.94
CA SER A 242 12.99 7.97 -6.86
C SER A 242 13.38 8.54 -5.50
N LEU A 243 12.43 9.03 -4.69
CA LEU A 243 12.68 9.54 -3.34
C LEU A 243 12.82 8.44 -2.30
N GLN A 244 12.31 7.24 -2.55
CA GLN A 244 12.30 6.12 -1.61
C GLN A 244 11.89 6.55 -0.20
N LEU A 245 10.60 6.86 -0.03
CA LEU A 245 10.04 7.31 1.25
C LEU A 245 10.27 6.29 2.35
N SER A 246 10.59 6.77 3.54
CA SER A 246 10.75 5.89 4.70
C SER A 246 9.43 5.17 5.03
N PRO A 247 9.49 3.90 5.50
CA PRO A 247 8.29 3.13 5.83
C PRO A 247 7.39 3.82 6.87
N SER A 248 7.98 4.54 7.83
CA SER A 248 7.25 5.29 8.84
C SER A 248 6.42 6.43 8.27
N VAL A 249 6.97 7.17 7.32
CA VAL A 249 6.28 8.26 6.61
C VAL A 249 5.14 7.73 5.75
N LEU A 250 5.39 6.62 5.05
CA LEU A 250 4.35 5.97 4.25
C LEU A 250 3.17 5.52 5.11
N GLU A 251 3.45 4.95 6.28
CA GLU A 251 2.43 4.55 7.24
C GLU A 251 1.65 5.76 7.78
N GLU A 252 2.34 6.87 8.10
CA GLU A 252 1.69 8.11 8.53
C GLU A 252 0.74 8.66 7.46
N LEU A 253 1.17 8.68 6.19
CA LEU A 253 0.32 9.09 5.07
C LEU A 253 -0.93 8.21 4.96
N VAL A 254 -0.77 6.89 5.07
CA VAL A 254 -1.89 5.94 5.06
C VAL A 254 -2.85 6.21 6.21
N GLN A 255 -2.35 6.44 7.43
CA GLN A 255 -3.17 6.75 8.60
C GLN A 255 -3.95 8.06 8.45
N LYS A 256 -3.37 9.09 7.85
CA LYS A 256 -4.08 10.34 7.51
C LYS A 256 -5.28 10.07 6.59
N HIS A 257 -5.08 9.23 5.56
CA HIS A 257 -6.18 8.84 4.65
C HIS A 257 -7.26 8.03 5.37
N TYR A 258 -6.90 7.11 6.24
CA TYR A 258 -7.86 6.32 7.02
C TYR A 258 -8.66 7.18 7.98
N THR A 259 -8.04 8.18 8.59
CA THR A 259 -8.72 9.11 9.50
C THR A 259 -9.80 9.91 8.79
N GLU A 260 -9.50 10.48 7.61
CA GLU A 260 -10.50 11.21 6.82
C GLU A 260 -11.59 10.27 6.27
N ASN A 261 -11.22 9.06 5.82
CA ASN A 261 -12.20 8.05 5.38
C ASN A 261 -13.13 7.62 6.51
N LYS A 262 -12.64 7.49 7.74
CA LYS A 262 -13.46 7.17 8.91
C LYS A 262 -14.52 8.23 9.19
N LYS A 263 -14.21 9.52 8.98
CA LYS A 263 -15.18 10.62 9.10
C LYS A 263 -16.29 10.48 8.05
N ILE A 264 -15.92 10.18 6.80
CA ILE A 264 -16.89 9.96 5.71
C ILE A 264 -17.80 8.78 6.02
N ILE A 265 -17.22 7.63 6.38
CA ILE A 265 -17.99 6.41 6.71
C ILE A 265 -18.92 6.64 7.90
N SER A 266 -18.51 7.42 8.90
CA SER A 266 -19.37 7.77 10.05
C SER A 266 -20.61 8.57 9.62
N LEU A 267 -20.43 9.57 8.74
CA LEU A 267 -21.54 10.38 8.22
C LEU A 267 -22.50 9.53 7.39
N GLU A 268 -21.98 8.66 6.54
CA GLU A 268 -22.80 7.75 5.73
C GLU A 268 -23.47 6.68 6.55
N GLY A 269 -22.82 6.19 7.61
CA GLY A 269 -23.38 5.26 8.57
C GLY A 269 -24.59 5.84 9.29
N ASN A 270 -24.53 7.13 9.64
CA ASN A 270 -25.68 7.84 10.23
C ASN A 270 -26.83 7.93 9.22
N LEU A 271 -26.54 8.27 7.96
CA LEU A 271 -27.54 8.33 6.91
C LEU A 271 -28.19 6.96 6.64
N LEU A 272 -27.39 5.89 6.66
CA LEU A 272 -27.88 4.53 6.51
C LEU A 272 -28.81 4.13 7.68
N ARG A 273 -28.47 4.49 8.93
CA ARG A 273 -29.31 4.22 10.10
C ARG A 273 -30.67 4.92 9.97
N LEU A 274 -30.66 6.20 9.60
CA LEU A 274 -31.91 6.95 9.34
C LEU A 274 -32.76 6.29 8.25
N ALA A 275 -32.13 5.77 7.18
CA ALA A 275 -32.86 5.06 6.13
C ALA A 275 -33.44 3.73 6.62
N MET A 276 -32.70 2.98 7.43
CA MET A 276 -33.20 1.71 8.03
C MET A 276 -34.36 1.93 8.97
N ASP A 277 -34.40 3.01 9.74
CA ASP A 277 -35.52 3.39 10.62
C ASP A 277 -36.81 3.65 9.83
N HIS A 278 -36.68 3.91 8.53
CA HIS A 278 -37.81 4.08 7.60
C HIS A 278 -38.08 2.86 6.71
N ASN A 279 -37.69 1.67 7.13
CA ASN A 279 -37.88 0.39 6.41
C ASN A 279 -37.23 0.32 5.03
N ILE A 280 -36.15 1.12 4.76
CA ILE A 280 -35.35 1.00 3.55
C ILE A 280 -34.29 -0.06 3.82
N SER A 281 -34.24 -1.09 2.97
CA SER A 281 -33.23 -2.14 3.13
C SER A 281 -31.82 -1.59 2.85
N ARG A 282 -30.82 -2.13 3.57
CA ARG A 282 -29.41 -1.75 3.37
C ARG A 282 -28.97 -1.89 1.91
N ASN A 283 -29.39 -2.97 1.25
CA ASN A 283 -28.99 -3.25 -0.13
C ASN A 283 -29.59 -2.27 -1.13
N GLU A 284 -30.86 -1.85 -0.91
CA GLU A 284 -31.51 -0.81 -1.71
C GLU A 284 -30.86 0.55 -1.51
N PHE A 285 -30.56 0.89 -0.25
CA PHE A 285 -29.87 2.13 0.06
C PHE A 285 -28.49 2.20 -0.63
N ILE A 286 -27.68 1.15 -0.51
CA ILE A 286 -26.37 1.10 -1.12
C ILE A 286 -26.44 1.24 -2.64
N LYS A 287 -27.33 0.51 -3.30
CA LYS A 287 -27.52 0.59 -4.76
C LYS A 287 -27.90 1.99 -5.24
N PHE A 288 -28.71 2.67 -4.45
CA PHE A 288 -29.16 4.02 -4.77
C PHE A 288 -28.12 5.09 -4.47
N TYR A 289 -27.43 4.96 -3.35
CA TYR A 289 -26.53 5.97 -2.79
C TYR A 289 -25.15 5.98 -3.45
N ILE A 290 -24.59 4.82 -3.79
CA ILE A 290 -23.27 4.74 -4.42
C ILE A 290 -23.27 5.47 -5.78
N GLY A 291 -22.36 6.44 -5.92
CA GLY A 291 -22.24 7.28 -7.11
C GLY A 291 -23.13 8.53 -7.12
N ASN A 292 -24.08 8.63 -6.18
CA ASN A 292 -24.99 9.77 -6.07
C ASN A 292 -24.78 10.60 -4.78
N GLU A 293 -23.69 10.38 -4.03
CA GLU A 293 -23.43 10.99 -2.73
C GLU A 293 -23.50 12.53 -2.80
N ILE A 294 -22.99 13.11 -3.87
CA ILE A 294 -22.87 14.57 -4.07
C ILE A 294 -23.79 15.06 -5.21
N ASN A 295 -24.48 14.16 -5.93
CA ASN A 295 -25.26 14.52 -7.11
C ASN A 295 -26.36 15.54 -6.78
N PRO A 296 -26.43 16.73 -7.46
CA PRO A 296 -27.46 17.73 -7.23
C PRO A 296 -28.86 17.26 -7.62
N ASN A 297 -28.95 16.33 -8.58
CA ASN A 297 -30.22 15.78 -9.09
C ASN A 297 -30.80 14.65 -8.22
N LEU A 298 -30.23 14.39 -7.04
CA LEU A 298 -30.66 13.30 -6.14
C LEU A 298 -32.18 13.36 -5.85
N LYS A 299 -32.76 14.55 -5.72
CA LYS A 299 -34.22 14.71 -5.51
C LYS A 299 -35.06 14.03 -6.59
N LYS A 300 -34.67 14.09 -7.84
CA LYS A 300 -35.40 13.47 -8.96
C LYS A 300 -35.42 11.94 -8.85
N PHE A 301 -34.37 11.34 -8.33
CA PHE A 301 -34.30 9.90 -8.08
C PHE A 301 -35.12 9.47 -6.84
N LEU A 302 -35.13 10.33 -5.82
CA LEU A 302 -35.92 10.09 -4.59
C LEU A 302 -37.43 10.11 -4.86
N ASP A 303 -37.88 10.85 -5.86
CA ASP A 303 -39.28 10.94 -6.21
C ASP A 303 -39.85 9.69 -6.90
N THR A 304 -39.04 8.72 -7.24
CA THR A 304 -39.44 7.49 -7.98
C THR A 304 -40.17 6.49 -7.09
N ASN A 305 -39.86 6.43 -5.78
CA ASN A 305 -40.43 5.47 -4.81
C ASN A 305 -41.15 6.18 -3.65
N SER A 306 -42.36 5.71 -3.28
CA SER A 306 -43.16 6.30 -2.21
C SER A 306 -42.51 6.25 -0.83
N ILE A 307 -41.72 5.18 -0.55
CA ILE A 307 -41.00 5.01 0.71
C ILE A 307 -39.86 6.05 0.81
N TRP A 308 -39.15 6.30 -0.27
CA TRP A 308 -38.10 7.31 -0.34
C TRP A 308 -38.66 8.73 -0.20
N LYS A 309 -39.84 9.00 -0.76
CA LYS A 309 -40.52 10.28 -0.56
C LYS A 309 -40.85 10.55 0.91
N GLN A 310 -41.38 9.56 1.61
CA GLN A 310 -41.69 9.66 3.04
C GLN A 310 -40.41 9.84 3.88
N PHE A 311 -39.36 9.08 3.59
CA PHE A 311 -38.07 9.22 4.23
C PHE A 311 -37.49 10.63 4.06
N PHE A 312 -37.49 11.13 2.82
CA PHE A 312 -36.97 12.46 2.54
C PHE A 312 -37.82 13.59 3.14
N ALA A 313 -39.13 13.43 3.17
CA ALA A 313 -40.03 14.42 3.77
C ALA A 313 -39.82 14.56 5.28
N LYS A 314 -39.60 13.43 5.99
CA LYS A 314 -39.39 13.42 7.44
C LYS A 314 -38.00 13.88 7.88
N ASN A 315 -36.96 13.50 7.14
CA ASN A 315 -35.54 13.70 7.53
C ASN A 315 -34.79 14.70 6.63
N LYS A 316 -35.53 15.65 6.03
CA LYS A 316 -34.99 16.59 5.06
C LYS A 316 -33.80 17.40 5.59
N ASP A 317 -33.91 17.87 6.83
CA ASP A 317 -32.90 18.75 7.43
C ASP A 317 -31.62 17.98 7.81
N GLU A 318 -31.77 16.75 8.37
CA GLU A 318 -30.63 15.89 8.69
C GLU A 318 -29.92 15.42 7.43
N PHE A 319 -30.68 15.02 6.41
CA PHE A 319 -30.12 14.63 5.11
C PHE A 319 -29.36 15.77 4.47
N LYS A 320 -29.92 16.99 4.52
CA LYS A 320 -29.28 18.18 3.98
C LYS A 320 -27.98 18.50 4.74
N ASN A 321 -28.00 18.46 6.06
CA ASN A 321 -26.85 18.71 6.91
C ASN A 321 -25.71 17.69 6.65
N ILE A 322 -26.04 16.40 6.59
CA ILE A 322 -25.03 15.36 6.29
C ILE A 322 -24.42 15.58 4.89
N ARG A 323 -25.26 15.91 3.92
CA ARG A 323 -24.79 16.19 2.55
C ARG A 323 -23.91 17.45 2.47
N GLU A 324 -24.26 18.52 3.15
CA GLU A 324 -23.43 19.73 3.23
C GLU A 324 -22.06 19.42 3.82
N ARG A 325 -22.02 18.64 4.91
CA ARG A 325 -20.74 18.17 5.50
C ARG A 325 -19.93 17.31 4.55
N LEU A 326 -20.57 16.43 3.77
CA LEU A 326 -19.88 15.62 2.76
C LEU A 326 -19.31 16.48 1.63
N ILE A 327 -20.02 17.53 1.22
CA ILE A 327 -19.54 18.51 0.23
C ILE A 327 -18.36 19.31 0.79
N GLU A 328 -18.44 19.76 2.05
CA GLU A 328 -17.32 20.44 2.73
C GLU A 328 -16.07 19.55 2.78
N ILE A 329 -16.24 18.27 3.15
CA ILE A 329 -15.14 17.30 3.15
C ILE A 329 -14.59 17.12 1.73
N SER A 330 -15.43 17.04 0.70
CA SER A 330 -14.99 16.93 -0.70
C SER A 330 -14.20 18.16 -1.15
N HIS A 331 -14.61 19.35 -0.76
CA HIS A 331 -13.87 20.58 -1.03
C HIS A 331 -12.53 20.61 -0.29
N LYS A 332 -12.52 20.19 0.97
CA LYS A 332 -11.28 20.07 1.76
C LYS A 332 -10.30 19.06 1.16
N LEU A 333 -10.83 17.92 0.72
CA LEU A 333 -10.04 16.85 0.09
C LEU A 333 -9.65 17.19 -1.36
N GLY A 334 -10.33 18.12 -2.02
CA GLY A 334 -10.10 18.49 -3.41
C GLY A 334 -10.54 17.42 -4.43
N MET A 335 -11.32 16.40 -4.01
CA MET A 335 -11.82 15.33 -4.87
C MET A 335 -13.19 14.83 -4.41
N SER A 336 -13.88 14.09 -5.29
CA SER A 336 -15.18 13.51 -4.95
C SER A 336 -15.06 12.44 -3.87
N VAL A 337 -16.09 12.31 -3.00
CA VAL A 337 -16.16 11.26 -1.96
C VAL A 337 -16.00 9.87 -2.58
N THR A 338 -16.63 9.64 -3.73
CA THR A 338 -16.57 8.36 -4.44
C THR A 338 -15.16 8.02 -4.90
N ASP A 339 -14.44 8.97 -5.49
CA ASP A 339 -13.07 8.76 -5.95
C ASP A 339 -12.11 8.58 -4.77
N PHE A 340 -12.31 9.35 -3.68
CA PHE A 340 -11.52 9.19 -2.46
C PHE A 340 -11.70 7.79 -1.83
N LYS A 341 -12.93 7.28 -1.76
CA LYS A 341 -13.17 5.92 -1.27
C LYS A 341 -12.52 4.85 -2.14
N LYS A 342 -12.59 5.00 -3.47
CA LYS A 342 -11.90 4.09 -4.40
C LYS A 342 -10.40 4.11 -4.16
N LEU A 343 -9.82 5.29 -3.96
CA LEU A 343 -8.41 5.47 -3.64
C LEU A 343 -8.06 4.75 -2.33
N VAL A 344 -8.77 5.02 -1.25
CA VAL A 344 -8.54 4.38 0.06
C VAL A 344 -8.73 2.85 -0.03
N SER A 345 -9.71 2.38 -0.79
CA SER A 345 -9.90 0.93 -1.02
C SER A 345 -8.68 0.29 -1.73
N ARG A 346 -8.05 1.01 -2.68
CA ARG A 346 -6.81 0.54 -3.34
C ARG A 346 -5.64 0.50 -2.35
N VAL A 347 -5.50 1.54 -1.51
CA VAL A 347 -4.48 1.54 -0.45
C VAL A 347 -4.67 0.35 0.49
N GLN A 348 -5.89 0.09 0.95
CA GLN A 348 -6.20 -1.05 1.82
C GLN A 348 -5.89 -2.40 1.18
N LYS A 349 -6.18 -2.56 -0.12
CA LYS A 349 -5.84 -3.78 -0.85
C LYS A 349 -4.33 -3.98 -0.93
N GLY A 350 -3.57 -2.94 -1.30
CA GLY A 350 -2.12 -2.99 -1.37
C GLY A 350 -1.49 -3.29 -0.01
N GLU A 351 -1.93 -2.63 1.05
CA GLU A 351 -1.48 -2.89 2.43
C GLU A 351 -1.77 -4.32 2.86
N LYS A 352 -2.97 -4.82 2.60
CA LYS A 352 -3.36 -6.18 2.95
C LYS A 352 -2.50 -7.22 2.23
N GLU A 353 -2.28 -7.07 0.94
CA GLU A 353 -1.43 -7.98 0.15
C GLU A 353 0.03 -7.96 0.61
N SER A 354 0.59 -6.78 0.84
CA SER A 354 1.94 -6.63 1.38
C SER A 354 2.06 -7.27 2.78
N ARG A 355 1.09 -7.05 3.67
CA ARG A 355 1.05 -7.62 5.01
C ARG A 355 0.96 -9.16 4.99
N ILE A 356 0.12 -9.72 4.11
CA ILE A 356 0.01 -11.17 3.95
C ILE A 356 1.33 -11.76 3.45
N ALA A 357 1.93 -11.14 2.44
CA ALA A 357 3.20 -11.60 1.88
C ALA A 357 4.35 -11.50 2.91
N LYS A 358 4.44 -10.39 3.67
CA LYS A 358 5.41 -10.27 4.78
C LYS A 358 5.22 -11.37 5.82
N LYS A 359 3.96 -11.65 6.19
CA LYS A 359 3.64 -12.71 7.15
C LYS A 359 4.08 -14.09 6.63
N GLU A 360 3.80 -14.41 5.37
CA GLU A 360 4.25 -15.65 4.73
C GLU A 360 5.79 -15.76 4.74
N MET A 361 6.51 -14.67 4.47
CA MET A 361 7.96 -14.64 4.49
C MET A 361 8.54 -14.86 5.87
N VAL A 362 7.95 -14.24 6.90
CA VAL A 362 8.35 -14.45 8.31
C VAL A 362 8.09 -15.88 8.73
N GLU A 363 6.87 -16.41 8.48
CA GLU A 363 6.48 -17.77 8.87
C GLU A 363 7.42 -18.82 8.27
N ALA A 364 7.80 -18.68 7.02
CA ALA A 364 8.71 -19.60 6.35
C ALA A 364 10.13 -19.59 6.93
N ASN A 365 10.57 -18.45 7.44
CA ASN A 365 11.91 -18.26 8.00
C ASN A 365 12.01 -18.50 9.53
N LEU A 366 10.91 -18.89 10.22
CA LEU A 366 10.93 -19.17 11.66
C LEU A 366 11.92 -20.28 12.05
N ARG A 367 12.14 -21.27 11.18
CA ARG A 367 13.12 -22.34 11.41
C ARG A 367 14.56 -21.80 11.45
N LEU A 368 14.87 -20.79 10.65
CA LEU A 368 16.17 -20.11 10.67
C LEU A 368 16.40 -19.47 12.04
N VAL A 369 15.39 -18.77 12.57
CA VAL A 369 15.45 -18.14 13.89
C VAL A 369 15.77 -19.15 14.98
N ILE A 370 15.11 -20.31 14.96
CA ILE A 370 15.38 -21.38 15.95
C ILE A 370 16.82 -21.91 15.81
N SER A 371 17.31 -22.08 14.58
CA SER A 371 18.68 -22.55 14.37
C SER A 371 19.72 -21.57 14.89
N ILE A 372 19.43 -20.27 14.80
CA ILE A 372 20.26 -19.19 15.36
C ILE A 372 20.13 -19.18 16.88
N ALA A 373 18.92 -19.19 17.43
CA ALA A 373 18.66 -19.19 18.88
C ALA A 373 19.39 -20.35 19.61
N LYS A 374 19.44 -21.53 18.98
CA LYS A 374 20.19 -22.67 19.52
C LYS A 374 21.69 -22.40 19.70
N LYS A 375 22.31 -21.57 18.86
CA LYS A 375 23.74 -21.21 18.97
C LYS A 375 24.02 -20.27 20.17
N TYR A 376 23.00 -19.56 20.64
CA TYR A 376 23.09 -18.58 21.73
C TYR A 376 22.55 -19.09 23.06
N THR A 377 22.13 -20.37 23.15
CA THR A 377 21.72 -20.99 24.43
C THR A 377 22.86 -20.97 25.43
N ASN A 378 22.53 -20.94 26.71
CA ASN A 378 23.46 -20.91 27.86
C ASN A 378 24.29 -19.60 27.99
N ARG A 379 23.81 -18.48 27.42
CA ARG A 379 24.46 -17.16 27.50
C ARG A 379 23.67 -16.17 28.40
N GLY A 380 22.82 -16.65 29.31
CA GLY A 380 22.09 -15.81 30.28
C GLY A 380 20.62 -15.56 29.95
N LEU A 381 20.16 -15.82 28.72
CA LEU A 381 18.75 -15.70 28.33
C LEU A 381 18.10 -17.07 28.17
N GLN A 382 16.79 -17.13 28.47
CA GLN A 382 16.01 -18.34 28.23
C GLN A 382 15.81 -18.58 26.74
N PHE A 383 15.64 -19.84 26.33
CA PHE A 383 15.52 -20.21 24.91
C PHE A 383 14.32 -19.54 24.23
N LEU A 384 13.19 -19.37 24.92
CA LEU A 384 12.02 -18.68 24.41
C LEU A 384 12.28 -17.19 24.12
N ASP A 385 13.03 -16.54 25.03
CA ASP A 385 13.36 -15.10 24.85
C ASP A 385 14.29 -14.91 23.65
N LEU A 386 15.26 -15.83 23.47
CA LEU A 386 16.13 -15.83 22.27
C LEU A 386 15.35 -16.00 20.98
N ILE A 387 14.31 -16.84 20.98
CA ILE A 387 13.43 -17.01 19.82
C ILE A 387 12.62 -15.72 19.56
N GLN A 388 12.09 -15.09 20.61
CA GLN A 388 11.33 -13.85 20.47
C GLN A 388 12.19 -12.71 19.93
N GLU A 389 13.38 -12.51 20.45
CA GLU A 389 14.33 -11.53 19.92
C GLU A 389 14.73 -11.83 18.48
N GLY A 390 14.95 -13.09 18.15
CA GLY A 390 15.21 -13.51 16.78
C GLY A 390 14.03 -13.24 15.83
N ASN A 391 12.80 -13.44 16.30
CA ASN A 391 11.60 -13.13 15.51
C ASN A 391 11.44 -11.61 15.29
N ILE A 392 11.74 -10.80 16.30
CA ILE A 392 11.73 -9.32 16.18
C ILE A 392 12.77 -8.88 15.14
N GLY A 393 13.97 -9.45 15.20
CA GLY A 393 15.02 -9.21 14.21
C GLY A 393 14.59 -9.61 12.79
N LEU A 394 13.97 -10.79 12.64
CA LEU A 394 13.46 -11.27 11.36
C LEU A 394 12.35 -10.35 10.81
N MET A 395 11.39 -9.92 11.64
CA MET A 395 10.35 -8.98 11.21
C MET A 395 10.95 -7.66 10.72
N LYS A 396 11.92 -7.09 11.46
CA LYS A 396 12.63 -5.88 11.04
C LYS A 396 13.39 -6.07 9.72
N ALA A 397 13.97 -7.24 9.49
CA ALA A 397 14.68 -7.55 8.24
C ALA A 397 13.72 -7.67 7.03
N VAL A 398 12.51 -8.17 7.23
CA VAL A 398 11.47 -8.28 6.19
C VAL A 398 10.81 -6.91 5.90
N ASP A 399 10.84 -6.00 6.86
CA ASP A 399 10.28 -4.64 6.68
C ASP A 399 11.21 -3.71 5.87
N LYS A 400 12.54 -3.94 5.97
CA LYS A 400 13.54 -3.28 5.13
C LYS A 400 13.49 -3.79 3.68
#